data_ecb031682808aeecd1171315e605a7ad
#
_entry.id   ecb031682808aeecd1171315e605a7ad
#
_cell.length_a   1.000
_cell.length_b   1.000
_cell.length_c   1.000
_cell.angle_alpha   90.00
_cell.angle_beta   90.00
_cell.angle_gamma   90.00
#
_symmetry.space_group_name_H-M   'P 1'
#
loop_
_entity.id
_entity.type
_entity.pdbx_description
1 polymer ?
#
loop_
_entity_poly.entity_id
_entity_poly.type
_entity_poly.pdbx_seq_one_letter_code
_entity_poly.pdbx_strand_id
1 'polypeptide(L)'
;MAKEIKFSLVYRDMWQSSGKYQPRVDQLVRVAPAIVDMGCFDRVETNGGAFEQVNLLYGENPNVSVRQWTAPLRKAGIQTHMLERGLNAIRMYPVPADVRELMFKVKKKQGTDIARSFCGLNDHRNLKLSIEYAKKAGMISQAALSITHSPVHTVEYYLKLVDQLVEYGTEEICLKDMAGVGRPTELGQIVAGIKKAHPHIKVQYHGHSGPGFSPASMLEVARAGADYLDVAVEPLAWGKVHPDVITIQQMMKADGFLVKDINMDAYMEVRRLTQEFIDDFLGYWINPTNSQMTSLLVGCGLPGGMMGSMMADLTGFKAAINASERANGKPESSLDSLMVQLFNEVEYVWPRLGYPPLVTPFSQYVKNTALMNLLAMAQNKPRFSTIDKDTWGMILGKMGRLPGPLAPEIVDLAKEKGMEFFTGNPQDEYPDELPKFREMMKEEGWDCGEDDEELLNMAMFERQYRDYKSGVAKERFNKDLEAFKEKAGAPIVVKRAVVEMPEYDLNALLAKYPKATPVQAPVKGQMLWQVDVDGPSKAPAVGTKVAAGKPCGYVQAWYGMEELLPAVDGLVVAVTAPQGKTVEKGEIVALIQ
;
A
#
# COMPACT_ATOMS: atom_id res chain seq x y z
N MET A 1 -6.26 -28.05 -16.95
CA MET A 1 -5.84 -27.96 -15.54
C MET A 1 -6.24 -26.57 -15.04
N ALA A 2 -6.75 -26.47 -13.80
CA ALA A 2 -7.05 -25.16 -13.20
C ALA A 2 -5.74 -24.36 -13.09
N LYS A 3 -5.80 -23.07 -13.40
CA LYS A 3 -4.63 -22.19 -13.35
C LYS A 3 -4.33 -21.80 -11.89
N GLU A 4 -3.04 -21.79 -11.53
CA GLU A 4 -2.59 -21.28 -10.23
C GLU A 4 -2.47 -19.76 -10.24
N ILE A 5 -2.96 -19.11 -9.17
CA ILE A 5 -2.71 -17.72 -8.85
C ILE A 5 -1.93 -17.64 -7.55
N LYS A 6 -0.87 -16.83 -7.54
CA LYS A 6 0.01 -16.63 -6.40
C LYS A 6 -0.18 -15.24 -5.79
N PHE A 7 -0.04 -15.14 -4.47
CA PHE A 7 -0.19 -13.88 -3.75
C PHE A 7 1.16 -13.27 -3.35
N SER A 8 1.21 -11.95 -3.46
CA SER A 8 2.30 -11.11 -2.99
C SER A 8 1.76 -10.12 -1.97
N LEU A 9 2.28 -10.16 -0.74
CA LEU A 9 1.92 -9.20 0.31
C LEU A 9 2.69 -7.89 0.11
N VAL A 10 1.97 -6.80 -0.05
CA VAL A 10 2.59 -5.47 -0.20
C VAL A 10 2.79 -4.77 1.15
N TYR A 11 3.45 -5.44 2.09
CA TYR A 11 3.56 -4.96 3.48
C TYR A 11 4.19 -3.56 3.58
N ARG A 12 5.21 -3.26 2.78
CA ARG A 12 5.80 -1.92 2.70
C ARG A 12 4.79 -0.89 2.17
N ASP A 13 4.09 -1.22 1.07
CA ASP A 13 3.22 -0.25 0.39
C ASP A 13 1.95 0.03 1.18
N MET A 14 1.40 -0.97 1.90
CA MET A 14 0.22 -0.77 2.73
C MET A 14 0.45 0.30 3.83
N TRP A 15 1.64 0.34 4.43
CA TRP A 15 2.01 1.38 5.39
C TRP A 15 2.23 2.73 4.72
N GLN A 16 2.96 2.77 3.60
CA GLN A 16 3.20 4.00 2.86
C GLN A 16 1.89 4.63 2.34
N SER A 17 0.93 3.81 1.93
CA SER A 17 -0.38 4.29 1.47
C SER A 17 -1.30 4.75 2.60
N SER A 18 -1.07 4.27 3.81
CA SER A 18 -1.85 4.62 5.00
C SER A 18 -1.31 5.87 5.71
N GLY A 19 0.01 6.06 5.77
CA GLY A 19 0.61 7.14 6.55
C GLY A 19 2.03 7.53 6.14
N LYS A 20 2.61 8.42 6.93
CA LYS A 20 3.97 8.95 6.71
C LYS A 20 5.06 7.95 7.07
N TYR A 21 4.83 7.16 8.12
CA TYR A 21 5.82 6.24 8.68
C TYR A 21 5.45 4.79 8.44
N GLN A 22 6.46 3.92 8.52
CA GLN A 22 6.35 2.47 8.44
C GLN A 22 6.81 1.88 9.78
N PRO A 23 6.53 0.60 10.09
CA PRO A 23 7.02 -0.03 11.31
C PRO A 23 8.54 0.03 11.43
N ARG A 24 9.02 0.21 12.65
CA ARG A 24 10.43 0.07 12.99
C ARG A 24 10.89 -1.36 12.77
N VAL A 25 12.21 -1.54 12.69
CA VAL A 25 12.78 -2.87 12.43
C VAL A 25 12.40 -3.90 13.50
N ASP A 26 12.32 -3.52 14.77
CA ASP A 26 11.89 -4.40 15.85
C ASP A 26 10.45 -4.89 15.68
N GLN A 27 9.54 -4.04 15.18
CA GLN A 27 8.17 -4.39 14.86
C GLN A 27 8.10 -5.31 13.62
N LEU A 28 8.89 -5.03 12.58
CA LEU A 28 8.96 -5.85 11.38
C LEU A 28 9.47 -7.27 11.67
N VAL A 29 10.49 -7.40 12.50
CA VAL A 29 11.04 -8.70 12.91
C VAL A 29 9.99 -9.51 13.71
N ARG A 30 9.15 -8.84 14.51
CA ARG A 30 8.09 -9.50 15.28
C ARG A 30 6.95 -10.01 14.41
N VAL A 31 6.57 -9.31 13.35
CA VAL A 31 5.46 -9.73 12.48
C VAL A 31 5.88 -10.75 11.43
N ALA A 32 7.17 -10.83 11.08
CA ALA A 32 7.65 -11.69 10.01
C ALA A 32 7.31 -13.19 10.21
N PRO A 33 7.46 -13.80 11.39
CA PRO A 33 7.06 -15.20 11.60
C PRO A 33 5.57 -15.44 11.32
N ALA A 34 4.69 -14.55 11.78
CA ALA A 34 3.27 -14.68 11.54
C ALA A 34 2.91 -14.57 10.05
N ILE A 35 3.59 -13.68 9.29
CA ILE A 35 3.44 -13.60 7.83
C ILE A 35 3.88 -14.91 7.16
N VAL A 36 4.98 -15.51 7.61
CA VAL A 36 5.45 -16.81 7.11
C VAL A 36 4.42 -17.90 7.41
N ASP A 37 3.91 -17.93 8.63
CA ASP A 37 2.97 -18.96 9.10
C ASP A 37 1.59 -18.85 8.45
N MET A 38 1.23 -17.71 7.85
CA MET A 38 0.04 -17.59 7.00
C MET A 38 0.07 -18.59 5.82
N GLY A 39 1.25 -18.97 5.31
CA GLY A 39 1.45 -20.02 4.32
C GLY A 39 0.98 -19.68 2.90
N CYS A 40 0.33 -18.55 2.67
CA CYS A 40 -0.32 -18.19 1.42
C CYS A 40 0.51 -17.29 0.50
N PHE A 41 1.58 -16.67 1.00
CA PHE A 41 2.38 -15.74 0.20
C PHE A 41 3.58 -16.40 -0.46
N ASP A 42 3.76 -16.12 -1.75
CA ASP A 42 4.99 -16.45 -2.49
C ASP A 42 5.97 -15.29 -2.50
N ARG A 43 5.48 -14.06 -2.27
CA ARG A 43 6.24 -12.81 -2.29
C ARG A 43 5.82 -11.87 -1.18
N VAL A 44 6.77 -11.04 -0.73
CA VAL A 44 6.50 -9.91 0.18
C VAL A 44 7.27 -8.69 -0.31
N GLU A 45 6.59 -7.56 -0.44
CA GLU A 45 7.24 -6.26 -0.68
C GLU A 45 7.82 -5.75 0.64
N THR A 46 9.14 -5.64 0.68
CA THR A 46 9.87 -5.41 1.92
C THR A 46 10.49 -4.02 2.02
N ASN A 47 10.99 -3.46 0.93
CA ASN A 47 11.81 -2.25 0.96
C ASN A 47 11.76 -1.45 -0.36
N GLY A 48 12.66 -0.49 -0.51
CA GLY A 48 12.65 0.46 -1.60
C GLY A 48 11.77 1.67 -1.29
N GLY A 49 11.43 2.42 -2.28
CA GLY A 49 10.65 3.65 -2.27
C GLY A 49 10.03 4.11 -0.96
N ALA A 50 10.69 4.98 -0.20
CA ALA A 50 10.39 5.54 1.11
C ALA A 50 10.82 4.67 2.32
N PHE A 51 11.04 3.36 2.20
CA PHE A 51 11.39 2.52 3.35
C PHE A 51 12.71 2.94 3.99
N GLU A 52 13.80 2.97 3.22
CA GLU A 52 15.13 3.36 3.71
C GLU A 52 15.17 4.79 4.21
N GLN A 53 14.46 5.69 3.55
CA GLN A 53 14.33 7.07 3.98
C GLN A 53 13.66 7.17 5.35
N VAL A 54 12.60 6.40 5.60
CA VAL A 54 11.87 6.39 6.87
C VAL A 54 12.73 5.81 8.00
N ASN A 55 13.54 4.77 7.73
CA ASN A 55 14.49 4.25 8.71
C ASN A 55 15.46 5.35 9.19
N LEU A 56 16.01 6.12 8.26
CA LEU A 56 16.88 7.26 8.61
C LEU A 56 16.16 8.31 9.45
N LEU A 57 14.85 8.56 9.20
CA LEU A 57 14.07 9.49 10.00
C LEU A 57 13.85 9.02 11.44
N TYR A 58 13.80 7.70 11.67
CA TYR A 58 13.77 7.10 13.02
C TYR A 58 15.12 7.16 13.75
N GLY A 59 16.21 7.38 13.02
CA GLY A 59 17.55 7.16 13.50
C GLY A 59 17.96 5.68 13.49
N GLU A 60 17.38 4.88 12.58
CA GLU A 60 17.73 3.48 12.31
C GLU A 60 18.60 3.38 11.06
N ASN A 61 19.52 2.38 11.05
CA ASN A 61 20.33 2.10 9.89
C ASN A 61 19.52 1.26 8.87
N PRO A 62 19.21 1.77 7.66
CA PRO A 62 18.46 1.04 6.66
C PRO A 62 19.07 -0.30 6.26
N ASN A 63 20.41 -0.40 6.27
CA ASN A 63 21.12 -1.61 5.90
C ASN A 63 20.83 -2.76 6.87
N VAL A 64 20.82 -2.44 8.17
CA VAL A 64 20.45 -3.38 9.24
C VAL A 64 18.97 -3.74 9.14
N SER A 65 18.10 -2.74 8.96
CA SER A 65 16.65 -2.94 8.90
C SER A 65 16.25 -3.86 7.75
N VAL A 66 16.78 -3.63 6.54
CA VAL A 66 16.45 -4.48 5.38
C VAL A 66 16.92 -5.92 5.61
N ARG A 67 18.16 -6.15 6.10
CA ARG A 67 18.66 -7.50 6.37
C ARG A 67 17.81 -8.25 7.39
N GLN A 68 17.47 -7.61 8.50
CA GLN A 68 16.72 -8.24 9.58
C GLN A 68 15.27 -8.56 9.13
N TRP A 69 14.68 -7.68 8.35
CA TRP A 69 13.32 -7.85 7.83
C TRP A 69 13.22 -8.94 6.76
N THR A 70 14.18 -9.00 5.83
CA THR A 70 14.14 -9.96 4.71
C THR A 70 14.55 -11.38 5.11
N ALA A 71 15.43 -11.52 6.11
CA ALA A 71 16.01 -12.81 6.46
C ALA A 71 14.99 -13.92 6.82
N PRO A 72 13.99 -13.70 7.71
CA PRO A 72 13.01 -14.73 8.04
C PRO A 72 12.13 -15.13 6.85
N LEU A 73 11.76 -14.18 6.00
CA LEU A 73 10.95 -14.42 4.80
C LEU A 73 11.71 -15.30 3.81
N ARG A 74 12.95 -14.95 3.50
CA ARG A 74 13.79 -15.73 2.60
C ARG A 74 14.11 -17.13 3.13
N LYS A 75 14.34 -17.27 4.43
CA LYS A 75 14.52 -18.57 5.08
C LYS A 75 13.31 -19.49 4.87
N ALA A 76 12.12 -18.93 4.79
CA ALA A 76 10.88 -19.65 4.51
C ALA A 76 10.63 -19.87 2.99
N GLY A 77 11.52 -19.43 2.11
CA GLY A 77 11.37 -19.56 0.65
C GLY A 77 10.46 -18.51 0.02
N ILE A 78 10.09 -17.47 0.77
CA ILE A 78 9.30 -16.34 0.26
C ILE A 78 10.24 -15.36 -0.43
N GLN A 79 9.97 -15.01 -1.69
CA GLN A 79 10.73 -13.99 -2.42
C GLN A 79 10.42 -12.60 -1.90
N THR A 80 11.46 -11.80 -1.70
CA THR A 80 11.34 -10.40 -1.28
C THR A 80 11.47 -9.47 -2.47
N HIS A 81 10.72 -8.37 -2.48
CA HIS A 81 10.86 -7.39 -3.55
C HIS A 81 10.90 -5.95 -3.03
N MET A 82 11.60 -5.10 -3.80
CA MET A 82 11.66 -3.67 -3.56
C MET A 82 10.97 -2.89 -4.66
N LEU A 83 10.50 -1.68 -4.32
CA LEU A 83 10.03 -0.69 -5.30
C LEU A 83 11.17 0.27 -5.67
N GLU A 84 11.42 0.41 -6.97
CA GLU A 84 12.41 1.33 -7.55
C GLU A 84 11.74 2.21 -8.61
N ARG A 85 12.11 3.50 -8.66
CA ARG A 85 11.46 4.51 -9.50
C ARG A 85 12.29 4.88 -10.75
N GLY A 86 12.88 3.89 -11.41
CA GLY A 86 13.69 4.11 -12.62
C GLY A 86 14.78 5.16 -12.41
N LEU A 87 14.77 6.25 -13.19
CA LEU A 87 15.73 7.35 -13.09
C LEU A 87 15.90 7.89 -11.64
N ASN A 88 14.87 7.81 -10.81
CA ASN A 88 14.87 8.32 -9.44
C ASN A 88 15.29 7.27 -8.40
N ALA A 89 15.55 6.02 -8.80
CA ALA A 89 15.88 4.92 -7.88
C ALA A 89 14.89 4.83 -6.71
N ILE A 90 15.34 4.93 -5.44
CA ILE A 90 14.49 4.87 -4.25
C ILE A 90 14.22 6.26 -3.62
N ARG A 91 14.61 7.34 -4.29
CA ARG A 91 14.31 8.73 -3.86
C ARG A 91 13.32 9.43 -4.79
N MET A 92 13.08 10.72 -4.61
CA MET A 92 12.04 11.48 -5.31
C MET A 92 12.56 12.28 -6.52
N TYR A 93 13.86 12.34 -6.73
CA TYR A 93 14.54 13.07 -7.80
C TYR A 93 15.60 12.19 -8.46
N PRO A 94 16.05 12.52 -9.67
CA PRO A 94 16.97 11.68 -10.43
C PRO A 94 18.27 11.33 -9.71
N VAL A 95 18.80 10.16 -10.03
CA VAL A 95 19.98 9.56 -9.39
C VAL A 95 21.02 9.27 -10.47
N PRO A 96 22.32 9.59 -10.25
CA PRO A 96 23.43 9.17 -11.10
C PRO A 96 23.45 7.67 -11.39
N ALA A 97 23.96 7.29 -12.55
CA ALA A 97 23.97 5.89 -12.99
C ALA A 97 24.80 4.98 -12.08
N ASP A 98 25.96 5.46 -11.62
CA ASP A 98 26.84 4.73 -10.70
C ASP A 98 26.19 4.46 -9.32
N VAL A 99 25.45 5.45 -8.80
CA VAL A 99 24.69 5.29 -7.53
C VAL A 99 23.54 4.28 -7.71
N ARG A 100 22.85 4.30 -8.87
CA ARG A 100 21.81 3.31 -9.19
C ARG A 100 22.38 1.90 -9.25
N GLU A 101 23.51 1.71 -9.94
CA GLU A 101 24.16 0.39 -10.03
C GLU A 101 24.56 -0.14 -8.65
N LEU A 102 25.18 0.71 -7.82
CA LEU A 102 25.53 0.36 -6.44
C LEU A 102 24.28 -0.05 -5.63
N MET A 103 23.14 0.66 -5.80
CA MET A 103 21.89 0.33 -5.11
C MET A 103 21.45 -1.12 -5.38
N PHE A 104 21.39 -1.56 -6.64
CA PHE A 104 20.97 -2.93 -6.96
C PHE A 104 21.90 -3.96 -6.35
N LYS A 105 23.23 -3.75 -6.42
CA LYS A 105 24.25 -4.61 -5.82
C LYS A 105 24.03 -4.75 -4.31
N VAL A 106 23.91 -3.63 -3.60
CA VAL A 106 23.72 -3.60 -2.14
C VAL A 106 22.39 -4.25 -1.74
N LYS A 107 21.27 -3.90 -2.41
CA LYS A 107 19.94 -4.45 -2.08
C LYS A 107 19.88 -5.98 -2.29
N LYS A 108 20.52 -6.51 -3.32
CA LYS A 108 20.63 -7.97 -3.49
C LYS A 108 21.34 -8.63 -2.31
N LYS A 109 22.46 -8.07 -1.86
CA LYS A 109 23.21 -8.59 -0.70
C LYS A 109 22.42 -8.49 0.60
N GLN A 110 21.57 -7.47 0.73
CA GLN A 110 20.69 -7.28 1.87
C GLN A 110 19.45 -8.20 1.85
N GLY A 111 19.30 -9.02 0.81
CA GLY A 111 18.26 -10.04 0.75
C GLY A 111 17.03 -9.67 -0.09
N THR A 112 17.14 -8.70 -1.01
CA THR A 112 16.08 -8.39 -1.96
C THR A 112 16.24 -9.23 -3.22
N ASP A 113 15.21 -9.99 -3.60
CA ASP A 113 15.26 -10.93 -4.72
C ASP A 113 14.74 -10.34 -6.03
N ILE A 114 13.75 -9.44 -5.96
CA ILE A 114 13.09 -8.85 -7.13
C ILE A 114 13.19 -7.34 -7.07
N ALA A 115 13.59 -6.73 -8.18
CA ALA A 115 13.55 -5.28 -8.38
C ALA A 115 12.31 -4.94 -9.22
N ARG A 116 11.28 -4.35 -8.58
CA ARG A 116 10.13 -3.76 -9.27
C ARG A 116 10.45 -2.33 -9.63
N SER A 117 10.80 -2.10 -10.88
CA SER A 117 11.21 -0.80 -11.40
C SER A 117 10.11 -0.17 -12.25
N PHE A 118 9.70 1.07 -11.93
CA PHE A 118 8.74 1.81 -12.74
C PHE A 118 9.28 3.17 -13.18
N CYS A 119 8.85 3.65 -14.34
CA CYS A 119 9.00 5.03 -14.73
C CYS A 119 7.65 5.73 -14.62
N GLY A 120 7.60 6.84 -13.89
CA GLY A 120 6.35 7.58 -13.73
C GLY A 120 5.83 8.21 -15.02
N LEU A 121 6.66 8.36 -16.07
CA LEU A 121 6.25 8.81 -17.41
C LEU A 121 6.03 7.65 -18.40
N ASN A 122 6.26 6.40 -17.98
CA ASN A 122 6.32 5.24 -18.88
C ASN A 122 7.37 5.39 -20.01
N ASP A 123 8.40 6.20 -19.80
CA ASP A 123 9.53 6.26 -20.72
C ASP A 123 10.45 5.04 -20.50
N HIS A 124 10.39 4.08 -21.42
CA HIS A 124 11.17 2.83 -21.32
C HIS A 124 12.67 3.06 -21.18
N ARG A 125 13.22 4.19 -21.72
CA ARG A 125 14.65 4.51 -21.63
C ARG A 125 15.12 4.67 -20.19
N ASN A 126 14.26 5.20 -19.30
CA ASN A 126 14.53 5.34 -17.88
C ASN A 126 14.61 4.00 -17.14
N LEU A 127 14.03 2.93 -17.71
CA LEU A 127 14.04 1.59 -17.13
C LEU A 127 15.17 0.70 -17.67
N LYS A 128 15.81 1.08 -18.78
CA LYS A 128 16.88 0.27 -19.40
C LYS A 128 17.98 -0.07 -18.39
N LEU A 129 18.55 0.93 -17.73
CA LEU A 129 19.60 0.70 -16.72
C LEU A 129 19.09 -0.05 -15.48
N SER A 130 17.83 0.17 -15.07
CA SER A 130 17.25 -0.60 -13.96
C SER A 130 17.19 -2.09 -14.27
N ILE A 131 16.78 -2.45 -15.50
CA ILE A 131 16.75 -3.84 -15.98
C ILE A 131 18.17 -4.43 -16.02
N GLU A 132 19.11 -3.71 -16.61
CA GLU A 132 20.50 -4.15 -16.73
C GLU A 132 21.16 -4.36 -15.36
N TYR A 133 21.01 -3.40 -14.46
CA TYR A 133 21.63 -3.44 -13.12
C TYR A 133 20.98 -4.49 -12.21
N ALA A 134 19.65 -4.66 -12.28
CA ALA A 134 18.98 -5.74 -11.55
C ALA A 134 19.53 -7.12 -11.96
N LYS A 135 19.62 -7.39 -13.26
CA LYS A 135 20.17 -8.64 -13.78
C LYS A 135 21.64 -8.81 -13.42
N LYS A 136 22.48 -7.77 -13.56
CA LYS A 136 23.89 -7.79 -13.18
C LYS A 136 24.08 -8.10 -11.69
N ALA A 137 23.18 -7.60 -10.83
CA ALA A 137 23.19 -7.90 -9.40
C ALA A 137 22.63 -9.31 -9.06
N GLY A 138 22.07 -10.05 -10.03
CA GLY A 138 21.43 -11.34 -9.80
C GLY A 138 20.04 -11.24 -9.16
N MET A 139 19.34 -10.12 -9.39
CA MET A 139 17.94 -9.93 -9.04
C MET A 139 17.05 -10.27 -10.23
N ILE A 140 15.81 -10.67 -9.95
CA ILE A 140 14.76 -10.74 -10.98
C ILE A 140 14.38 -9.32 -11.36
N SER A 141 14.46 -8.99 -12.65
CA SER A 141 14.02 -7.71 -13.19
C SER A 141 12.51 -7.75 -13.45
N GLN A 142 11.74 -6.96 -12.70
CA GLN A 142 10.31 -6.79 -12.90
C GLN A 142 10.04 -5.33 -13.32
N ALA A 143 9.83 -5.11 -14.63
CA ALA A 143 9.48 -3.78 -15.12
C ALA A 143 7.99 -3.50 -14.92
N ALA A 144 7.66 -2.32 -14.40
CA ALA A 144 6.29 -1.96 -14.07
C ALA A 144 5.75 -0.87 -15.00
N LEU A 145 4.54 -1.11 -15.51
CA LEU A 145 3.77 -0.16 -16.30
C LEU A 145 3.00 0.76 -15.34
N SER A 146 3.21 2.06 -15.41
CA SER A 146 2.41 3.03 -14.66
C SER A 146 1.02 3.14 -15.30
N ILE A 147 0.03 2.46 -14.72
CA ILE A 147 -1.32 2.39 -15.27
C ILE A 147 -2.07 3.69 -14.98
N THR A 148 -2.70 4.22 -16.01
CA THR A 148 -3.68 5.30 -15.93
C THR A 148 -4.70 5.14 -17.07
N HIS A 149 -5.77 5.93 -17.05
CA HIS A 149 -6.81 5.89 -18.09
C HIS A 149 -6.88 7.26 -18.77
N SER A 150 -6.60 7.31 -20.07
CA SER A 150 -6.67 8.52 -20.90
C SER A 150 -6.74 8.14 -22.38
N PRO A 151 -7.04 9.09 -23.30
CA PRO A 151 -7.00 8.82 -24.74
C PRO A 151 -5.63 8.35 -25.27
N VAL A 152 -4.55 8.59 -24.54
CA VAL A 152 -3.19 8.18 -24.91
C VAL A 152 -2.87 6.78 -24.38
N HIS A 153 -3.29 6.47 -23.15
CA HIS A 153 -2.95 5.24 -22.44
C HIS A 153 -3.90 4.10 -22.82
N THR A 154 -3.82 3.67 -24.08
CA THR A 154 -4.61 2.58 -24.64
C THR A 154 -3.95 1.21 -24.39
N VAL A 155 -4.67 0.12 -24.61
CA VAL A 155 -4.11 -1.24 -24.59
C VAL A 155 -2.88 -1.35 -25.51
N GLU A 156 -2.97 -0.82 -26.73
CA GLU A 156 -1.87 -0.84 -27.69
C GLU A 156 -0.63 -0.04 -27.22
N TYR A 157 -0.85 1.10 -26.55
CA TYR A 157 0.23 1.87 -25.95
C TYR A 157 1.01 1.02 -24.94
N TYR A 158 0.31 0.32 -24.05
CA TYR A 158 0.96 -0.52 -23.05
C TYR A 158 1.64 -1.74 -23.67
N LEU A 159 1.05 -2.36 -24.68
CA LEU A 159 1.68 -3.51 -25.35
C LEU A 159 2.98 -3.11 -26.07
N LYS A 160 3.02 -1.95 -26.75
CA LYS A 160 4.25 -1.41 -27.35
C LYS A 160 5.32 -1.11 -26.30
N LEU A 161 4.93 -0.60 -25.13
CA LEU A 161 5.86 -0.37 -24.03
C LEU A 161 6.43 -1.70 -23.52
N VAL A 162 5.61 -2.73 -23.39
CA VAL A 162 6.05 -4.08 -22.98
C VAL A 162 7.07 -4.65 -23.97
N ASP A 163 6.82 -4.56 -25.27
CA ASP A 163 7.75 -5.05 -26.29
C ASP A 163 9.15 -4.46 -26.09
N GLN A 164 9.25 -3.16 -25.81
CA GLN A 164 10.53 -2.49 -25.57
C GLN A 164 11.20 -2.92 -24.25
N LEU A 165 10.41 -3.13 -23.19
CA LEU A 165 10.94 -3.60 -21.92
C LEU A 165 11.43 -5.06 -22.00
N VAL A 166 10.74 -5.89 -22.78
CA VAL A 166 11.17 -7.27 -23.06
C VAL A 166 12.43 -7.29 -23.91
N GLU A 167 12.55 -6.40 -24.90
CA GLU A 167 13.78 -6.23 -25.70
C GLU A 167 14.99 -5.87 -24.81
N TYR A 168 14.80 -5.06 -23.74
CA TYR A 168 15.85 -4.81 -22.74
C TYR A 168 16.14 -6.00 -21.84
N GLY A 169 15.32 -7.05 -21.90
CA GLY A 169 15.51 -8.31 -21.20
C GLY A 169 14.91 -8.34 -19.80
N THR A 170 13.80 -7.62 -19.55
CA THR A 170 13.03 -7.81 -18.32
C THR A 170 12.50 -9.24 -18.24
N GLU A 171 12.42 -9.79 -17.03
CA GLU A 171 11.96 -11.16 -16.81
C GLU A 171 10.47 -11.21 -16.43
N GLU A 172 9.97 -10.11 -15.88
CA GLU A 172 8.59 -9.99 -15.44
C GLU A 172 8.02 -8.60 -15.75
N ILE A 173 6.70 -8.53 -15.92
CA ILE A 173 5.95 -7.28 -16.07
C ILE A 173 4.98 -7.13 -14.90
N CYS A 174 4.94 -5.93 -14.30
CA CYS A 174 3.94 -5.56 -13.32
C CYS A 174 3.00 -4.49 -13.91
N LEU A 175 1.69 -4.77 -13.93
CA LEU A 175 0.70 -3.73 -14.16
C LEU A 175 0.51 -2.97 -12.84
N LYS A 176 1.07 -1.76 -12.74
CA LYS A 176 1.07 -0.94 -11.51
C LYS A 176 0.01 0.13 -11.58
N ASP A 177 -1.18 -0.19 -11.07
CA ASP A 177 -2.34 0.69 -10.98
C ASP A 177 -2.37 1.39 -9.60
N MET A 178 -1.48 2.37 -9.43
CA MET A 178 -1.28 3.08 -8.17
C MET A 178 -2.46 3.97 -7.77
N ALA A 179 -3.26 4.41 -8.73
CA ALA A 179 -4.49 5.17 -8.47
C ALA A 179 -5.73 4.27 -8.40
N GLY A 180 -5.64 3.01 -8.83
CA GLY A 180 -6.75 2.07 -8.92
C GLY A 180 -7.77 2.43 -10.00
N VAL A 181 -7.34 3.16 -11.04
CA VAL A 181 -8.22 3.72 -12.09
C VAL A 181 -8.19 2.93 -13.39
N GLY A 182 -7.33 1.95 -13.52
CA GLY A 182 -7.31 1.04 -14.66
C GLY A 182 -8.67 0.37 -14.84
N ARG A 183 -9.19 0.36 -16.07
CA ARG A 183 -10.47 -0.28 -16.35
C ARG A 183 -10.29 -1.80 -16.37
N PRO A 184 -11.09 -2.57 -15.61
CA PRO A 184 -10.89 -4.01 -15.45
C PRO A 184 -10.72 -4.75 -16.77
N THR A 185 -11.59 -4.50 -17.75
CA THR A 185 -11.55 -5.12 -19.07
C THR A 185 -10.27 -4.76 -19.86
N GLU A 186 -9.84 -3.48 -19.82
CA GLU A 186 -8.62 -3.03 -20.49
C GLU A 186 -7.37 -3.69 -19.86
N LEU A 187 -7.32 -3.79 -18.53
CA LEU A 187 -6.26 -4.47 -17.82
C LEU A 187 -6.19 -5.96 -18.20
N GLY A 188 -7.33 -6.63 -18.30
CA GLY A 188 -7.43 -7.99 -18.82
C GLY A 188 -6.90 -8.10 -20.24
N GLN A 189 -7.26 -7.18 -21.13
CA GLN A 189 -6.77 -7.14 -22.52
C GLN A 189 -5.24 -6.93 -22.60
N ILE A 190 -4.68 -6.07 -21.75
CA ILE A 190 -3.22 -5.87 -21.65
C ILE A 190 -2.55 -7.19 -21.25
N VAL A 191 -3.02 -7.86 -20.20
CA VAL A 191 -2.46 -9.14 -19.75
C VAL A 191 -2.57 -10.20 -20.84
N ALA A 192 -3.71 -10.36 -21.48
CA ALA A 192 -3.92 -11.31 -22.57
C ALA A 192 -2.96 -11.03 -23.74
N GLY A 193 -2.77 -9.75 -24.10
CA GLY A 193 -1.82 -9.32 -25.13
C GLY A 193 -0.38 -9.67 -24.77
N ILE A 194 0.05 -9.41 -23.53
CA ILE A 194 1.38 -9.79 -23.03
C ILE A 194 1.57 -11.31 -23.13
N LYS A 195 0.62 -12.10 -22.63
CA LYS A 195 0.73 -13.56 -22.64
C LYS A 195 0.72 -14.15 -24.05
N LYS A 196 0.03 -13.50 -24.98
CA LYS A 196 0.04 -13.90 -26.40
C LYS A 196 1.38 -13.61 -27.08
N ALA A 197 1.95 -12.40 -26.88
CA ALA A 197 3.20 -12.00 -27.52
C ALA A 197 4.44 -12.56 -26.81
N HIS A 198 4.41 -12.64 -25.50
CA HIS A 198 5.53 -13.02 -24.63
C HIS A 198 5.10 -14.06 -23.58
N PRO A 199 4.76 -15.31 -23.96
CA PRO A 199 4.16 -16.30 -23.06
C PRO A 199 5.07 -16.70 -21.88
N HIS A 200 6.39 -16.48 -21.98
CA HIS A 200 7.37 -16.75 -20.94
C HIS A 200 7.43 -15.66 -19.86
N ILE A 201 6.94 -14.45 -20.15
CA ILE A 201 6.94 -13.33 -19.20
C ILE A 201 5.90 -13.58 -18.11
N LYS A 202 6.34 -13.52 -16.85
CA LYS A 202 5.41 -13.52 -15.72
C LYS A 202 4.76 -12.17 -15.57
N VAL A 203 3.47 -12.16 -15.23
CA VAL A 203 2.69 -10.95 -15.07
C VAL A 203 2.18 -10.85 -13.64
N GLN A 204 2.45 -9.73 -13.00
CA GLN A 204 1.95 -9.39 -11.66
C GLN A 204 1.05 -8.17 -11.74
N TYR A 205 -0.06 -8.19 -11.01
CA TYR A 205 -0.96 -7.03 -10.90
C TYR A 205 -0.86 -6.40 -9.53
N HIS A 206 -0.65 -5.09 -9.52
CA HIS A 206 -0.58 -4.23 -8.35
C HIS A 206 -1.64 -3.14 -8.49
N GLY A 207 -2.74 -3.25 -7.77
CA GLY A 207 -3.88 -2.34 -7.92
C GLY A 207 -4.44 -1.87 -6.59
N HIS A 208 -4.46 -0.54 -6.39
CA HIS A 208 -5.04 0.08 -5.19
C HIS A 208 -6.57 0.09 -5.25
N SER A 209 -7.22 0.06 -4.08
CA SER A 209 -8.68 -0.03 -3.96
C SER A 209 -9.40 1.31 -4.07
N GLY A 210 -8.68 2.43 -4.12
CA GLY A 210 -9.20 3.81 -3.99
C GLY A 210 -10.58 4.06 -4.62
N PRO A 211 -10.75 3.90 -5.94
CA PRO A 211 -12.03 4.09 -6.63
C PRO A 211 -12.97 2.87 -6.60
N GLY A 212 -12.53 1.72 -6.10
CA GLY A 212 -13.34 0.50 -5.95
C GLY A 212 -13.20 -0.53 -7.07
N PHE A 213 -12.36 -0.33 -8.09
CA PHE A 213 -12.22 -1.27 -9.22
C PHE A 213 -11.35 -2.49 -8.92
N SER A 214 -10.47 -2.44 -7.93
CA SER A 214 -9.39 -3.41 -7.76
C SER A 214 -9.83 -4.88 -7.66
N PRO A 215 -10.92 -5.29 -6.96
CA PRO A 215 -11.34 -6.68 -6.99
C PRO A 215 -11.76 -7.16 -8.39
N ALA A 216 -12.51 -6.34 -9.13
CA ALA A 216 -12.90 -6.66 -10.50
C ALA A 216 -11.68 -6.72 -11.43
N SER A 217 -10.73 -5.78 -11.27
CA SER A 217 -9.46 -5.78 -12.02
C SER A 217 -8.64 -7.03 -11.74
N MET A 218 -8.54 -7.46 -10.49
CA MET A 218 -7.84 -8.70 -10.11
C MET A 218 -8.44 -9.93 -10.75
N LEU A 219 -9.77 -10.01 -10.83
CA LEU A 219 -10.47 -11.11 -11.49
C LEU A 219 -10.20 -11.12 -13.01
N GLU A 220 -10.32 -9.98 -13.67
CA GLU A 220 -10.08 -9.87 -15.10
C GLU A 220 -8.61 -10.17 -15.49
N VAL A 221 -7.63 -9.65 -14.75
CA VAL A 221 -6.22 -9.97 -15.03
C VAL A 221 -5.89 -11.42 -14.75
N ALA A 222 -6.48 -12.05 -13.72
CA ALA A 222 -6.30 -13.47 -13.41
C ALA A 222 -6.84 -14.34 -14.55
N ARG A 223 -8.06 -14.07 -15.03
CA ARG A 223 -8.67 -14.76 -16.17
C ARG A 223 -7.85 -14.61 -17.45
N ALA A 224 -7.29 -13.42 -17.65
CA ALA A 224 -6.43 -13.12 -18.80
C ALA A 224 -5.04 -13.75 -18.73
N GLY A 225 -4.62 -14.27 -17.58
CA GLY A 225 -3.37 -15.00 -17.49
C GLY A 225 -2.32 -14.42 -16.55
N ALA A 226 -2.62 -13.46 -15.67
CA ALA A 226 -1.68 -13.02 -14.64
C ALA A 226 -1.21 -14.16 -13.74
N ASP A 227 0.00 -14.07 -13.22
CA ASP A 227 0.62 -15.09 -12.37
C ASP A 227 0.58 -14.72 -10.89
N TYR A 228 0.65 -13.43 -10.57
CA TYR A 228 0.70 -12.92 -9.21
C TYR A 228 -0.28 -11.75 -9.02
N LEU A 229 -0.90 -11.70 -7.84
CA LEU A 229 -1.72 -10.58 -7.39
C LEU A 229 -1.15 -9.98 -6.11
N ASP A 230 -1.01 -8.67 -6.09
CA ASP A 230 -0.62 -7.91 -4.90
C ASP A 230 -1.83 -7.71 -4.00
N VAL A 231 -1.71 -8.09 -2.73
CA VAL A 231 -2.76 -8.03 -1.73
C VAL A 231 -2.24 -7.44 -0.42
N ALA A 232 -3.15 -7.00 0.43
CA ALA A 232 -2.86 -6.48 1.76
C ALA A 232 -3.50 -7.35 2.84
N VAL A 233 -3.34 -6.95 4.10
CA VAL A 233 -3.98 -7.54 5.28
C VAL A 233 -4.61 -6.44 6.14
N GLU A 234 -5.72 -6.76 6.80
CA GLU A 234 -6.29 -5.85 7.80
C GLU A 234 -5.32 -5.58 8.96
N PRO A 235 -5.45 -4.42 9.64
CA PRO A 235 -6.47 -3.38 9.46
C PRO A 235 -6.14 -2.34 8.37
N LEU A 236 -5.06 -2.49 7.62
CA LEU A 236 -4.63 -1.53 6.61
C LEU A 236 -5.09 -1.86 5.18
N ALA A 237 -5.76 -2.99 4.96
CA ALA A 237 -6.35 -3.32 3.66
C ALA A 237 -7.49 -2.36 3.28
N TRP A 238 -7.81 -2.31 1.98
CA TRP A 238 -8.88 -1.50 1.40
C TRP A 238 -8.59 0.01 1.35
N GLY A 239 -9.61 0.80 1.11
CA GLY A 239 -9.44 2.25 0.98
C GLY A 239 -8.39 2.59 -0.08
N LYS A 240 -7.35 3.31 0.31
CA LYS A 240 -6.24 3.69 -0.58
C LYS A 240 -5.12 2.65 -0.66
N VAL A 241 -5.30 1.52 0.00
CA VAL A 241 -4.39 0.38 -0.03
C VAL A 241 -4.92 -0.69 -1.00
N HIS A 242 -4.42 -1.89 -0.94
CA HIS A 242 -4.84 -3.05 -1.75
C HIS A 242 -6.00 -3.80 -1.08
N PRO A 243 -6.73 -4.62 -1.83
CA PRO A 243 -7.71 -5.53 -1.27
C PRO A 243 -7.10 -6.50 -0.27
N ASP A 244 -7.90 -6.95 0.69
CA ASP A 244 -7.51 -7.96 1.64
C ASP A 244 -7.37 -9.34 0.99
N VAL A 245 -6.34 -10.08 1.41
CA VAL A 245 -6.00 -11.40 0.86
C VAL A 245 -7.12 -12.42 1.01
N ILE A 246 -7.90 -12.38 2.10
CA ILE A 246 -9.01 -13.32 2.33
C ILE A 246 -10.06 -13.16 1.24
N THR A 247 -10.49 -11.93 0.98
CA THR A 247 -11.49 -11.63 -0.04
C THR A 247 -11.02 -12.09 -1.42
N ILE A 248 -9.79 -11.75 -1.78
CA ILE A 248 -9.26 -12.11 -3.10
C ILE A 248 -9.06 -13.62 -3.23
N GLN A 249 -8.61 -14.29 -2.17
CA GLN A 249 -8.51 -15.76 -2.18
C GLN A 249 -9.88 -16.40 -2.45
N GLN A 250 -10.93 -15.96 -1.76
CA GLN A 250 -12.28 -16.53 -1.95
C GLN A 250 -12.82 -16.26 -3.35
N MET A 251 -12.57 -15.05 -3.90
CA MET A 251 -12.93 -14.72 -5.28
C MET A 251 -12.23 -15.64 -6.28
N MET A 252 -10.92 -15.85 -6.12
CA MET A 252 -10.14 -16.72 -7.01
C MET A 252 -10.60 -18.19 -6.92
N LYS A 253 -10.87 -18.70 -5.71
CA LYS A 253 -11.43 -20.06 -5.52
C LYS A 253 -12.79 -20.20 -6.18
N ALA A 254 -13.68 -19.23 -6.01
CA ALA A 254 -15.01 -19.24 -6.61
C ALA A 254 -14.97 -19.23 -8.15
N ASP A 255 -13.94 -18.59 -8.73
CA ASP A 255 -13.73 -18.57 -10.20
C ASP A 255 -12.92 -19.78 -10.70
N GLY A 256 -12.60 -20.75 -9.84
CA GLY A 256 -11.95 -22.02 -10.18
C GLY A 256 -10.42 -21.99 -10.27
N PHE A 257 -9.78 -20.95 -9.76
CA PHE A 257 -8.32 -20.89 -9.66
C PHE A 257 -7.79 -21.72 -8.48
N LEU A 258 -6.60 -22.26 -8.64
CA LEU A 258 -5.83 -22.86 -7.55
C LEU A 258 -5.09 -21.74 -6.81
N VAL A 259 -5.33 -21.62 -5.52
CA VAL A 259 -4.66 -20.68 -4.61
C VAL A 259 -4.31 -21.38 -3.31
N LYS A 260 -3.22 -20.98 -2.67
CA LYS A 260 -2.81 -21.52 -1.37
C LYS A 260 -3.85 -21.19 -0.30
N ASP A 261 -4.00 -22.08 0.66
CA ASP A 261 -4.84 -21.83 1.84
C ASP A 261 -4.18 -20.82 2.78
N ILE A 262 -5.01 -20.09 3.51
CA ILE A 262 -4.58 -19.13 4.52
C ILE A 262 -4.70 -19.78 5.90
N ASN A 263 -3.60 -19.81 6.65
CA ASN A 263 -3.68 -20.10 8.09
C ASN A 263 -4.31 -18.90 8.79
N MET A 264 -5.55 -19.06 9.23
CA MET A 264 -6.35 -17.97 9.82
C MET A 264 -5.85 -17.53 11.19
N ASP A 265 -5.29 -18.43 12.00
CA ASP A 265 -4.70 -18.05 13.29
C ASP A 265 -3.49 -17.12 13.07
N ALA A 266 -2.65 -17.46 12.09
CA ALA A 266 -1.52 -16.61 11.70
C ALA A 266 -1.97 -15.27 11.09
N TYR A 267 -3.04 -15.27 10.26
CA TYR A 267 -3.63 -14.03 9.77
C TYR A 267 -4.10 -13.11 10.91
N MET A 268 -4.81 -13.67 11.89
CA MET A 268 -5.27 -12.91 13.06
C MET A 268 -4.10 -12.38 13.89
N GLU A 269 -2.98 -13.10 13.95
CA GLU A 269 -1.78 -12.61 14.63
C GLU A 269 -1.12 -11.48 13.84
N VAL A 270 -1.01 -11.56 12.49
CA VAL A 270 -0.52 -10.45 11.66
C VAL A 270 -1.41 -9.21 11.86
N ARG A 271 -2.73 -9.39 11.83
CA ARG A 271 -3.72 -8.32 12.05
C ARG A 271 -3.56 -7.69 13.42
N ARG A 272 -3.43 -8.51 14.47
CA ARG A 272 -3.23 -8.05 15.85
C ARG A 272 -1.94 -7.26 16.01
N LEU A 273 -0.81 -7.77 15.50
CA LEU A 273 0.47 -7.08 15.56
C LEU A 273 0.44 -5.77 14.75
N THR A 274 -0.16 -5.78 13.56
CA THR A 274 -0.32 -4.57 12.75
C THR A 274 -1.14 -3.51 13.48
N GLN A 275 -2.22 -3.89 14.18
CA GLN A 275 -3.00 -2.99 15.03
C GLN A 275 -2.19 -2.49 16.22
N GLU A 276 -1.43 -3.36 16.90
CA GLU A 276 -0.54 -2.97 17.99
C GLU A 276 0.48 -1.90 17.54
N PHE A 277 1.04 -2.02 16.32
CA PHE A 277 1.97 -1.02 15.78
C PHE A 277 1.29 0.33 15.50
N ILE A 278 0.02 0.30 15.07
CA ILE A 278 -0.81 1.50 14.93
C ILE A 278 -1.02 2.15 16.30
N ASP A 279 -1.41 1.37 17.30
CA ASP A 279 -1.74 1.84 18.65
C ASP A 279 -0.49 2.33 19.42
N ASP A 280 0.69 1.76 19.15
CA ASP A 280 1.96 2.19 19.75
C ASP A 280 2.28 3.65 19.37
N PHE A 281 2.41 3.93 18.06
CA PHE A 281 2.71 5.31 17.62
C PHE A 281 2.35 5.60 16.16
N LEU A 282 2.26 4.60 15.29
CA LEU A 282 2.08 4.82 13.84
C LEU A 282 0.74 5.49 13.53
N GLY A 283 -0.28 5.25 14.34
CA GLY A 283 -1.61 5.84 14.20
C GLY A 283 -1.62 7.36 14.20
N TYR A 284 -0.68 8.01 14.88
CA TYR A 284 -0.58 9.47 14.87
C TYR A 284 -0.32 10.08 13.47
N TRP A 285 0.24 9.29 12.56
CA TRP A 285 0.56 9.72 11.20
C TRP A 285 -0.31 9.06 10.12
N ILE A 286 -1.25 8.20 10.51
CA ILE A 286 -2.24 7.62 9.60
C ILE A 286 -3.39 8.62 9.43
N ASN A 287 -3.71 8.95 8.18
CA ASN A 287 -4.91 9.73 7.91
C ASN A 287 -6.13 8.79 7.90
N PRO A 288 -7.12 8.97 8.79
CA PRO A 288 -8.31 8.10 8.85
C PRO A 288 -9.07 7.99 7.53
N THR A 289 -9.03 9.04 6.68
CA THR A 289 -9.67 9.00 5.37
C THR A 289 -8.99 8.03 4.39
N ASN A 290 -7.79 7.54 4.70
CA ASN A 290 -7.08 6.59 3.84
C ASN A 290 -7.72 5.19 3.85
N SER A 291 -8.51 4.85 4.87
CA SER A 291 -9.31 3.62 4.90
C SER A 291 -10.59 3.70 4.05
N GLN A 292 -10.92 4.88 3.52
CA GLN A 292 -12.15 5.09 2.74
C GLN A 292 -11.87 4.99 1.25
N MET A 293 -12.72 4.26 0.53
CA MET A 293 -12.79 4.33 -0.92
C MET A 293 -13.58 5.58 -1.34
N THR A 294 -13.22 6.14 -2.49
CA THR A 294 -13.92 7.29 -3.05
C THR A 294 -13.99 7.21 -4.57
N SER A 295 -15.21 7.22 -5.12
CA SER A 295 -15.45 7.23 -6.56
C SER A 295 -14.99 8.50 -7.27
N LEU A 296 -14.74 9.59 -6.54
CA LEU A 296 -14.22 10.84 -7.12
C LEU A 296 -12.84 10.65 -7.77
N LEU A 297 -12.08 9.64 -7.35
CA LEU A 297 -10.78 9.32 -7.97
C LEU A 297 -10.91 8.80 -9.40
N VAL A 298 -12.07 8.30 -9.81
CA VAL A 298 -12.31 7.77 -11.17
C VAL A 298 -12.12 8.86 -12.23
N GLY A 299 -12.59 10.08 -11.96
CA GLY A 299 -12.52 11.21 -12.90
C GLY A 299 -11.11 11.78 -13.00
N CYS A 300 -10.52 12.17 -11.87
CA CYS A 300 -9.23 12.87 -11.86
C CYS A 300 -8.00 11.95 -12.01
N GLY A 301 -8.16 10.63 -11.81
CA GLY A 301 -7.06 9.65 -11.91
C GLY A 301 -5.90 9.86 -10.93
N LEU A 302 -6.08 10.70 -9.91
CA LEU A 302 -5.05 10.99 -8.91
C LEU A 302 -4.92 9.85 -7.90
N PRO A 303 -3.69 9.52 -7.43
CA PRO A 303 -3.50 8.56 -6.37
C PRO A 303 -4.26 8.94 -5.10
N GLY A 304 -4.89 7.97 -4.47
CA GLY A 304 -5.71 8.20 -3.28
C GLY A 304 -4.98 8.94 -2.15
N GLY A 305 -3.68 8.69 -1.95
CA GLY A 305 -2.84 9.40 -0.98
C GLY A 305 -2.73 10.90 -1.23
N MET A 306 -2.97 11.37 -2.47
CA MET A 306 -2.93 12.80 -2.80
C MET A 306 -4.19 13.55 -2.35
N MET A 307 -5.33 12.88 -2.15
CA MET A 307 -6.55 13.55 -1.68
C MET A 307 -6.32 14.29 -0.36
N GLY A 308 -5.64 13.65 0.60
CA GLY A 308 -5.29 14.28 1.87
C GLY A 308 -4.37 15.49 1.72
N SER A 309 -3.35 15.41 0.84
CA SER A 309 -2.46 16.53 0.57
C SER A 309 -3.18 17.66 -0.17
N MET A 310 -4.06 17.33 -1.12
CA MET A 310 -4.88 18.33 -1.83
C MET A 310 -5.78 19.12 -0.87
N MET A 311 -6.44 18.43 0.06
CA MET A 311 -7.29 19.08 1.07
C MET A 311 -6.48 19.98 2.00
N ALA A 312 -5.27 19.54 2.41
CA ALA A 312 -4.37 20.36 3.22
C ALA A 312 -3.91 21.61 2.46
N ASP A 313 -3.50 21.45 1.20
CA ASP A 313 -3.07 22.56 0.35
C ASP A 313 -4.23 23.54 0.10
N LEU A 314 -5.42 23.07 -0.28
CA LEU A 314 -6.61 23.92 -0.46
C LEU A 314 -6.96 24.68 0.82
N THR A 315 -6.89 24.03 1.98
CA THR A 315 -7.13 24.68 3.28
C THR A 315 -6.11 25.81 3.50
N GLY A 316 -4.84 25.58 3.17
CA GLY A 316 -3.78 26.58 3.25
C GLY A 316 -3.98 27.77 2.30
N PHE A 317 -4.44 27.51 1.07
CA PHE A 317 -4.65 28.55 0.05
C PHE A 317 -6.02 29.23 0.11
N LYS A 318 -7.01 28.64 0.78
CA LYS A 318 -8.39 29.16 0.83
C LYS A 318 -8.44 30.63 1.24
N ALA A 319 -7.71 31.03 2.27
CA ALA A 319 -7.70 32.41 2.74
C ALA A 319 -7.17 33.39 1.67
N ALA A 320 -6.12 33.01 0.93
CA ALA A 320 -5.55 33.81 -0.13
C ALA A 320 -6.48 33.89 -1.36
N ILE A 321 -7.11 32.76 -1.75
CA ILE A 321 -8.08 32.72 -2.84
C ILE A 321 -9.29 33.62 -2.49
N ASN A 322 -9.89 33.44 -1.32
CA ASN A 322 -11.05 34.23 -0.90
C ASN A 322 -10.74 35.71 -0.76
N ALA A 323 -9.54 36.09 -0.28
CA ALA A 323 -9.11 37.48 -0.24
C ALA A 323 -9.03 38.08 -1.66
N SER A 324 -8.52 37.32 -2.63
CA SER A 324 -8.44 37.73 -4.03
C SER A 324 -9.83 37.80 -4.68
N GLU A 325 -10.72 36.86 -4.40
CA GLU A 325 -12.11 36.86 -4.87
C GLU A 325 -12.85 38.07 -4.36
N ARG A 326 -12.74 38.41 -3.06
CA ARG A 326 -13.33 39.64 -2.47
C ARG A 326 -12.81 40.89 -3.14
N ALA A 327 -11.49 40.98 -3.34
CA ALA A 327 -10.88 42.15 -3.99
C ALA A 327 -11.38 42.36 -5.43
N ASN A 328 -11.82 41.28 -6.07
CA ASN A 328 -12.37 41.27 -7.43
C ASN A 328 -13.91 41.25 -7.46
N GLY A 329 -14.59 41.51 -6.35
CA GLY A 329 -16.05 41.57 -6.25
C GLY A 329 -16.75 40.21 -6.43
N LYS A 330 -16.04 39.10 -6.24
CA LYS A 330 -16.57 37.74 -6.32
C LYS A 330 -16.97 37.25 -4.93
N PRO A 331 -17.98 36.33 -4.84
CA PRO A 331 -18.31 35.69 -3.57
C PRO A 331 -17.18 34.75 -3.15
N GLU A 332 -17.01 34.57 -1.83
CA GLU A 332 -16.03 33.63 -1.28
C GLU A 332 -16.40 32.18 -1.58
N SER A 333 -15.40 31.40 -1.97
CA SER A 333 -15.55 29.98 -2.24
C SER A 333 -15.51 29.14 -0.96
N SER A 334 -16.42 28.18 -0.83
CA SER A 334 -16.34 27.13 0.19
C SER A 334 -15.18 26.15 -0.12
N LEU A 335 -14.76 25.36 0.87
CA LEU A 335 -13.72 24.35 0.65
C LEU A 335 -14.16 23.30 -0.39
N ASP A 336 -15.42 22.88 -0.34
CA ASP A 336 -16.00 21.93 -1.30
C ASP A 336 -16.04 22.53 -2.71
N SER A 337 -16.42 23.81 -2.84
CA SER A 337 -16.39 24.53 -4.12
C SER A 337 -14.97 24.60 -4.70
N LEU A 338 -13.98 24.91 -3.86
CA LEU A 338 -12.58 24.94 -4.28
C LEU A 338 -12.07 23.55 -4.69
N MET A 339 -12.53 22.50 -4.03
CA MET A 339 -12.19 21.13 -4.40
C MET A 339 -12.74 20.76 -5.79
N VAL A 340 -13.98 21.09 -6.08
CA VAL A 340 -14.57 20.89 -7.42
C VAL A 340 -13.82 21.70 -8.46
N GLN A 341 -13.49 22.96 -8.17
CA GLN A 341 -12.70 23.80 -9.08
C GLN A 341 -11.30 23.20 -9.33
N LEU A 342 -10.65 22.66 -8.28
CA LEU A 342 -9.34 22.03 -8.43
C LEU A 342 -9.39 20.75 -9.28
N PHE A 343 -10.42 19.92 -9.13
CA PHE A 343 -10.60 18.74 -9.99
C PHE A 343 -10.78 19.14 -11.46
N ASN A 344 -11.65 20.13 -11.71
CA ASN A 344 -11.85 20.65 -13.07
C ASN A 344 -10.54 21.24 -13.64
N GLU A 345 -9.74 21.89 -12.81
CA GLU A 345 -8.47 22.45 -13.25
C GLU A 345 -7.40 21.37 -13.46
N VAL A 346 -7.40 20.28 -12.70
CA VAL A 346 -6.56 19.10 -12.98
C VAL A 346 -6.94 18.48 -14.32
N GLU A 347 -8.23 18.32 -14.63
CA GLU A 347 -8.72 17.83 -15.92
C GLU A 347 -8.34 18.78 -17.07
N TYR A 348 -8.24 20.08 -16.82
CA TYR A 348 -7.79 21.06 -17.79
C TYR A 348 -6.27 21.01 -18.02
N VAL A 349 -5.49 20.91 -16.96
CA VAL A 349 -4.02 20.95 -16.99
C VAL A 349 -3.42 19.65 -17.53
N TRP A 350 -3.94 18.51 -17.10
CA TRP A 350 -3.37 17.20 -17.38
C TRP A 350 -3.13 16.91 -18.86
N PRO A 351 -4.13 17.05 -19.77
CA PRO A 351 -3.90 16.85 -21.21
C PRO A 351 -2.91 17.86 -21.80
N ARG A 352 -2.87 19.08 -21.29
CA ARG A 352 -1.99 20.15 -21.77
C ARG A 352 -0.53 19.90 -21.44
N LEU A 353 -0.28 19.14 -20.40
CA LEU A 353 1.06 18.68 -20.01
C LEU A 353 1.44 17.33 -20.63
N GLY A 354 0.72 16.84 -21.67
CA GLY A 354 1.05 15.63 -22.39
C GLY A 354 0.67 14.32 -21.67
N TYR A 355 -0.36 14.36 -20.84
CA TYR A 355 -0.91 13.19 -20.12
C TYR A 355 0.12 12.41 -19.29
N PRO A 356 0.98 13.02 -18.46
CA PRO A 356 1.86 12.25 -17.60
C PRO A 356 1.03 11.35 -16.71
N PRO A 357 1.35 10.05 -16.54
CA PRO A 357 0.66 9.20 -15.58
C PRO A 357 0.64 9.85 -14.21
N LEU A 358 -0.53 9.86 -13.56
CA LEU A 358 -0.71 10.55 -12.29
C LEU A 358 -0.16 9.71 -11.12
N VAL A 359 1.12 9.42 -11.19
CA VAL A 359 1.94 8.75 -10.18
C VAL A 359 3.02 9.70 -9.67
N THR A 360 3.50 9.46 -8.46
CA THR A 360 4.58 10.27 -7.85
C THR A 360 5.87 10.20 -8.67
N PRO A 361 6.55 11.35 -8.97
CA PRO A 361 6.24 12.70 -8.51
C PRO A 361 5.27 13.47 -9.43
N PHE A 362 4.96 12.99 -10.62
CA PHE A 362 4.28 13.73 -11.70
C PHE A 362 2.84 14.13 -11.35
N SER A 363 2.15 13.32 -10.57
CA SER A 363 0.85 13.69 -10.01
C SER A 363 0.90 14.98 -9.17
N GLN A 364 2.01 15.19 -8.43
CA GLN A 364 2.21 16.44 -7.67
C GLN A 364 2.41 17.63 -8.60
N TYR A 365 3.14 17.47 -9.69
CA TYR A 365 3.40 18.55 -10.66
C TYR A 365 2.11 19.02 -11.33
N VAL A 366 1.26 18.07 -11.78
CA VAL A 366 -0.06 18.39 -12.34
C VAL A 366 -0.95 19.08 -11.31
N LYS A 367 -1.05 18.54 -10.10
CA LYS A 367 -1.82 19.11 -9.00
C LYS A 367 -1.34 20.52 -8.63
N ASN A 368 -0.04 20.70 -8.48
CA ASN A 368 0.53 22.01 -8.10
C ASN A 368 0.28 23.05 -9.21
N THR A 369 0.43 22.68 -10.46
CA THR A 369 0.11 23.56 -11.60
C THR A 369 -1.37 23.94 -11.59
N ALA A 370 -2.28 22.99 -11.35
CA ALA A 370 -3.71 23.27 -11.24
C ALA A 370 -4.02 24.21 -10.07
N LEU A 371 -3.40 24.01 -8.91
CA LEU A 371 -3.57 24.87 -7.74
C LEU A 371 -3.03 26.29 -8.00
N MET A 372 -1.87 26.43 -8.63
CA MET A 372 -1.31 27.73 -9.04
C MET A 372 -2.21 28.44 -10.06
N ASN A 373 -2.85 27.71 -10.96
CA ASN A 373 -3.82 28.26 -11.90
C ASN A 373 -5.06 28.81 -11.17
N LEU A 374 -5.59 28.07 -10.18
CA LEU A 374 -6.72 28.58 -9.36
C LEU A 374 -6.36 29.90 -8.68
N LEU A 375 -5.17 29.97 -8.08
CA LEU A 375 -4.70 31.19 -7.43
C LEU A 375 -4.50 32.33 -8.43
N ALA A 376 -3.95 32.06 -9.61
CA ALA A 376 -3.77 33.04 -10.68
C ALA A 376 -5.13 33.58 -11.17
N MET A 377 -6.10 32.69 -11.43
CA MET A 377 -7.44 33.09 -11.87
C MET A 377 -8.20 33.91 -10.81
N ALA A 378 -8.02 33.59 -9.53
CA ALA A 378 -8.56 34.42 -8.45
C ALA A 378 -7.98 35.85 -8.46
N GLN A 379 -6.74 36.00 -8.91
CA GLN A 379 -6.03 37.28 -9.08
C GLN A 379 -6.26 37.93 -10.47
N ASN A 380 -7.16 37.43 -11.30
CA ASN A 380 -7.39 37.83 -12.69
C ASN A 380 -6.12 37.73 -13.58
N LYS A 381 -5.24 36.76 -13.26
CA LYS A 381 -4.08 36.42 -14.09
C LYS A 381 -4.39 35.21 -14.99
N PRO A 382 -3.72 35.07 -16.12
CA PRO A 382 -3.91 33.91 -16.99
C PRO A 382 -3.40 32.63 -16.32
N ARG A 383 -3.93 31.48 -16.78
CA ARG A 383 -3.40 30.16 -16.42
C ARG A 383 -1.93 30.05 -16.82
N PHE A 384 -1.20 29.17 -16.16
CA PHE A 384 0.23 28.93 -16.40
C PHE A 384 1.15 30.14 -16.17
N SER A 385 0.66 31.20 -15.51
CA SER A 385 1.50 32.33 -15.09
C SER A 385 2.66 31.91 -14.19
N THR A 386 2.46 30.86 -13.42
CA THR A 386 3.47 30.30 -12.53
C THR A 386 3.53 28.79 -12.71
N ILE A 387 4.67 28.29 -13.17
CA ILE A 387 5.01 26.87 -13.24
C ILE A 387 6.32 26.71 -12.48
N ASP A 388 6.39 25.74 -11.55
CA ASP A 388 7.57 25.50 -10.74
C ASP A 388 8.69 24.83 -11.56
N LYS A 389 9.93 24.86 -11.02
CA LYS A 389 11.13 24.37 -11.68
C LYS A 389 11.03 22.87 -12.04
N ASP A 390 10.46 22.07 -11.16
CA ASP A 390 10.40 20.62 -11.35
C ASP A 390 9.36 20.26 -12.41
N THR A 391 8.23 20.96 -12.43
CA THR A 391 7.23 20.86 -13.50
C THR A 391 7.83 21.27 -14.85
N TRP A 392 8.62 22.35 -14.90
CA TRP A 392 9.37 22.70 -16.11
C TRP A 392 10.36 21.61 -16.53
N GLY A 393 11.07 20.98 -15.57
CA GLY A 393 11.96 19.86 -15.87
C GLY A 393 11.24 18.70 -16.57
N MET A 394 10.01 18.38 -16.12
CA MET A 394 9.15 17.39 -16.78
C MET A 394 8.71 17.84 -18.17
N ILE A 395 8.19 19.05 -18.32
CA ILE A 395 7.72 19.62 -19.59
C ILE A 395 8.84 19.61 -20.63
N LEU A 396 10.04 20.01 -20.23
CA LEU A 396 11.20 20.12 -21.13
C LEU A 396 11.86 18.76 -21.45
N GLY A 397 11.36 17.65 -20.91
CA GLY A 397 11.87 16.31 -21.22
C GLY A 397 13.08 15.84 -20.41
N LYS A 398 13.55 16.62 -19.44
CA LYS A 398 14.73 16.28 -18.60
C LYS A 398 14.53 15.09 -17.69
N MET A 399 13.26 14.72 -17.42
CA MET A 399 12.88 13.56 -16.60
C MET A 399 12.41 12.37 -17.44
N GLY A 400 12.33 12.52 -18.76
CA GLY A 400 11.83 11.52 -19.69
C GLY A 400 10.85 12.11 -20.70
N ARG A 401 10.49 11.30 -21.70
CA ARG A 401 9.53 11.65 -22.73
C ARG A 401 8.11 11.57 -22.15
N LEU A 402 7.32 12.61 -22.39
CA LEU A 402 5.89 12.59 -22.06
C LEU A 402 5.14 11.59 -22.95
N PRO A 403 4.08 10.93 -22.43
CA PRO A 403 3.29 9.96 -23.19
C PRO A 403 2.56 10.57 -24.40
N GLY A 404 2.02 11.78 -24.20
CA GLY A 404 1.31 12.52 -25.24
C GLY A 404 1.97 13.85 -25.59
N PRO A 405 1.47 14.56 -26.62
CA PRO A 405 1.98 15.86 -27.02
C PRO A 405 1.64 16.94 -25.98
N LEU A 406 2.54 17.90 -25.81
CA LEU A 406 2.24 19.14 -25.09
C LEU A 406 1.24 19.99 -25.88
N ALA A 407 0.39 20.72 -25.17
CA ALA A 407 -0.45 21.72 -25.81
C ALA A 407 0.39 22.85 -26.43
N PRO A 408 -0.01 23.42 -27.59
CA PRO A 408 0.73 24.49 -28.27
C PRO A 408 1.05 25.67 -27.34
N GLU A 409 0.11 26.05 -26.48
CA GLU A 409 0.28 27.15 -25.50
C GLU A 409 1.42 26.92 -24.51
N ILE A 410 1.68 25.66 -24.12
CA ILE A 410 2.81 25.31 -23.24
C ILE A 410 4.12 25.36 -23.98
N VAL A 411 4.12 24.89 -25.23
CA VAL A 411 5.31 24.96 -26.13
C VAL A 411 5.69 26.41 -26.39
N ASP A 412 4.71 27.27 -26.69
CA ASP A 412 4.95 28.68 -26.99
C ASP A 412 5.42 29.43 -25.73
N LEU A 413 4.84 29.12 -24.55
CA LEU A 413 5.31 29.68 -23.28
C LEU A 413 6.77 29.28 -22.96
N ALA A 414 7.18 28.04 -23.28
CA ALA A 414 8.56 27.61 -23.12
C ALA A 414 9.50 28.42 -24.04
N LYS A 415 9.12 28.64 -25.32
CA LYS A 415 9.88 29.44 -26.29
C LYS A 415 9.99 30.90 -25.85
N GLU A 416 8.88 31.52 -25.42
CA GLU A 416 8.87 32.90 -24.90
C GLU A 416 9.83 33.09 -23.73
N LYS A 417 9.99 32.05 -22.90
CA LYS A 417 10.93 32.05 -21.76
C LYS A 417 12.36 31.65 -22.16
N GLY A 418 12.64 31.40 -23.44
CA GLY A 418 13.95 30.98 -23.92
C GLY A 418 14.39 29.61 -23.44
N MET A 419 13.44 28.72 -23.13
CA MET A 419 13.72 27.37 -22.62
C MET A 419 13.90 26.38 -23.77
N GLU A 420 14.87 25.50 -23.65
CA GLU A 420 15.17 24.47 -24.65
C GLU A 420 14.64 23.10 -24.23
N PHE A 421 14.03 22.37 -25.16
CA PHE A 421 13.57 21.01 -24.97
C PHE A 421 14.74 20.03 -25.04
N PHE A 422 14.84 19.19 -24.04
CA PHE A 422 15.82 18.11 -23.98
C PHE A 422 15.29 16.87 -24.72
N THR A 423 16.04 16.35 -25.66
CA THR A 423 15.68 15.19 -26.49
C THR A 423 16.59 13.98 -26.29
N GLY A 424 17.63 14.13 -25.48
CA GLY A 424 18.62 13.10 -25.17
C GLY A 424 18.08 12.00 -24.23
N ASN A 425 18.99 11.17 -23.74
CA ASN A 425 18.66 10.22 -22.69
C ASN A 425 18.66 10.94 -21.34
N PRO A 426 17.57 10.92 -20.57
CA PRO A 426 17.49 11.63 -19.27
C PRO A 426 18.61 11.30 -18.28
N GLN A 427 19.17 10.07 -18.33
CA GLN A 427 20.28 9.69 -17.46
C GLN A 427 21.56 10.52 -17.70
N ASP A 428 21.76 10.98 -18.92
CA ASP A 428 22.98 11.74 -19.31
C ASP A 428 23.05 13.12 -18.66
N GLU A 429 21.91 13.65 -18.17
CA GLU A 429 21.84 14.90 -17.39
C GLU A 429 22.41 14.75 -15.95
N TYR A 430 22.69 13.53 -15.51
CA TYR A 430 23.09 13.22 -14.13
C TYR A 430 24.38 12.43 -14.12
N PRO A 431 25.56 13.11 -14.17
CA PRO A 431 26.86 12.46 -14.18
C PRO A 431 27.15 11.70 -12.89
N ASP A 432 28.09 10.76 -12.96
CA ASP A 432 28.50 9.92 -11.83
C ASP A 432 28.95 10.76 -10.61
N GLU A 433 28.51 10.38 -9.44
CA GLU A 433 28.76 11.11 -8.17
C GLU A 433 29.37 10.25 -7.05
N LEU A 434 29.49 8.93 -7.17
CA LEU A 434 30.05 8.09 -6.10
C LEU A 434 31.45 8.53 -5.66
N PRO A 435 32.39 8.92 -6.55
CA PRO A 435 33.70 9.41 -6.12
C PRO A 435 33.61 10.63 -5.21
N LYS A 436 32.71 11.57 -5.51
CA LYS A 436 32.46 12.77 -4.71
C LYS A 436 31.92 12.40 -3.33
N PHE A 437 30.91 11.52 -3.24
CA PHE A 437 30.34 11.11 -1.96
C PHE A 437 31.35 10.31 -1.12
N ARG A 438 32.22 9.52 -1.76
CA ARG A 438 33.29 8.80 -1.07
C ARG A 438 34.30 9.75 -0.41
N GLU A 439 34.70 10.82 -1.11
CA GLU A 439 35.58 11.84 -0.52
C GLU A 439 34.89 12.59 0.62
N MET A 440 33.61 12.97 0.46
CA MET A 440 32.83 13.59 1.54
C MET A 440 32.75 12.70 2.79
N MET A 441 32.53 11.39 2.64
CA MET A 441 32.52 10.46 3.78
C MET A 441 33.88 10.36 4.46
N LYS A 442 34.96 10.37 3.68
CA LYS A 442 36.31 10.36 4.20
C LYS A 442 36.65 11.65 4.98
N GLU A 443 36.22 12.81 4.49
CA GLU A 443 36.38 14.09 5.19
C GLU A 443 35.62 14.11 6.54
N GLU A 444 34.44 13.47 6.61
CA GLU A 444 33.63 13.32 7.82
C GLU A 444 34.19 12.20 8.76
N GLY A 445 35.18 11.43 8.32
CA GLY A 445 35.69 10.27 9.06
C GLY A 445 34.70 9.09 9.10
N TRP A 446 33.81 8.97 8.14
CA TRP A 446 32.80 7.91 8.06
C TRP A 446 33.27 6.77 7.15
N ASP A 447 33.06 5.53 7.61
CA ASP A 447 33.27 4.32 6.83
C ASP A 447 32.19 4.16 5.75
N CYS A 448 32.58 3.70 4.56
CA CYS A 448 31.66 3.43 3.46
C CYS A 448 30.78 2.16 3.69
N GLY A 449 31.09 1.38 4.72
CA GLY A 449 30.42 0.12 5.02
C GLY A 449 30.86 -1.04 4.15
N GLU A 450 30.44 -2.25 4.51
CA GLU A 450 30.65 -3.44 3.69
C GLU A 450 29.98 -3.25 2.32
N ASP A 451 30.73 -3.50 1.25
CA ASP A 451 30.24 -3.32 -0.12
C ASP A 451 29.71 -1.91 -0.46
N ASP A 452 30.21 -0.88 0.20
CA ASP A 452 29.80 0.51 0.03
C ASP A 452 28.33 0.81 0.43
N GLU A 453 27.75 0.03 1.34
CA GLU A 453 26.34 0.20 1.70
C GLU A 453 26.05 1.50 2.49
N GLU A 454 26.99 1.99 3.29
CA GLU A 454 26.87 3.30 3.95
C GLU A 454 27.09 4.44 2.96
N LEU A 455 28.00 4.26 1.98
CA LEU A 455 28.17 5.19 0.86
C LEU A 455 26.88 5.31 0.04
N LEU A 456 26.18 4.20 -0.18
CA LEU A 456 24.87 4.21 -0.85
C LEU A 456 23.86 5.08 -0.08
N ASN A 457 23.78 4.94 1.25
CA ASN A 457 22.87 5.74 2.06
C ASN A 457 23.19 7.23 1.97
N MET A 458 24.49 7.58 2.01
CA MET A 458 24.97 8.95 1.84
C MET A 458 24.60 9.51 0.46
N ALA A 459 24.90 8.77 -0.62
CA ALA A 459 24.64 9.21 -1.98
C ALA A 459 23.13 9.29 -2.31
N MET A 460 22.34 8.40 -1.70
CA MET A 460 20.90 8.35 -1.94
C MET A 460 20.13 9.39 -1.13
N PHE A 461 20.52 9.65 0.11
CA PHE A 461 19.79 10.45 1.09
C PHE A 461 20.69 11.36 1.91
N GLU A 462 21.60 12.10 1.29
CA GLU A 462 22.66 12.88 1.96
C GLU A 462 22.18 13.59 3.22
N ARG A 463 21.14 14.41 3.13
CA ARG A 463 20.62 15.18 4.27
C ARG A 463 20.13 14.29 5.42
N GLN A 464 19.30 13.28 5.09
CA GLN A 464 18.74 12.37 6.09
C GLN A 464 19.82 11.48 6.71
N TYR A 465 20.82 11.09 5.91
CA TYR A 465 21.95 10.31 6.40
C TYR A 465 22.83 11.11 7.36
N ARG A 466 23.10 12.39 7.07
CA ARG A 466 23.79 13.30 8.00
C ARG A 466 23.00 13.51 9.30
N ASP A 467 21.68 13.72 9.21
CA ASP A 467 20.79 13.83 10.38
C ASP A 467 20.81 12.52 11.21
N TYR A 468 20.87 11.36 10.55
CA TYR A 468 21.01 10.06 11.20
C TYR A 468 22.37 9.92 11.92
N LYS A 469 23.47 10.16 11.23
CA LYS A 469 24.85 10.05 11.79
C LYS A 469 25.09 10.99 12.98
N SER A 470 24.50 12.17 12.96
CA SER A 470 24.59 13.15 14.06
C SER A 470 23.62 12.89 15.23
N GLY A 471 22.67 11.93 15.09
CA GLY A 471 21.62 11.68 16.09
C GLY A 471 20.41 12.62 16.02
N VAL A 472 20.48 13.71 15.26
CA VAL A 472 19.41 14.73 15.12
C VAL A 472 18.12 14.12 14.60
N ALA A 473 18.18 13.11 13.72
CA ALA A 473 16.98 12.45 13.19
C ALA A 473 16.16 11.81 14.32
N LYS A 474 16.80 11.05 15.21
CA LYS A 474 16.16 10.39 16.36
C LYS A 474 15.59 11.40 17.36
N GLU A 475 16.32 12.45 17.66
CA GLU A 475 15.87 13.52 18.57
C GLU A 475 14.61 14.22 17.99
N ARG A 476 14.62 14.54 16.70
CA ARG A 476 13.50 15.17 16.01
C ARG A 476 12.28 14.25 16.02
N PHE A 477 12.46 12.97 15.68
CA PHE A 477 11.37 11.99 15.71
C PHE A 477 10.73 11.89 17.09
N ASN A 478 11.55 11.77 18.16
CA ASN A 478 11.05 11.68 19.53
C ASN A 478 10.28 12.95 19.93
N LYS A 479 10.78 14.14 19.59
CA LYS A 479 10.11 15.41 19.85
C LYS A 479 8.76 15.52 19.12
N ASP A 480 8.72 15.13 17.85
CA ASP A 480 7.48 15.12 17.07
C ASP A 480 6.46 14.15 17.69
N LEU A 481 6.91 12.95 18.09
CA LEU A 481 6.05 11.94 18.71
C LEU A 481 5.45 12.45 20.02
N GLU A 482 6.24 13.06 20.91
CA GLU A 482 5.74 13.63 22.15
C GLU A 482 4.72 14.76 21.89
N ALA A 483 5.00 15.63 20.92
CA ALA A 483 4.06 16.69 20.53
C ALA A 483 2.73 16.14 19.98
N PHE A 484 2.75 14.99 19.28
CA PHE A 484 1.53 14.31 18.84
C PHE A 484 0.79 13.66 20.01
N LYS A 485 1.49 13.01 20.93
CA LYS A 485 0.89 12.43 22.14
C LYS A 485 0.20 13.49 23.00
N GLU A 486 0.83 14.64 23.19
CA GLU A 486 0.25 15.78 23.92
C GLU A 486 -1.03 16.30 23.26
N LYS A 487 -1.04 16.44 21.91
CA LYS A 487 -2.22 16.90 21.15
C LYS A 487 -3.36 15.88 21.16
N ALA A 488 -3.05 14.60 21.12
CA ALA A 488 -4.05 13.54 21.13
C ALA A 488 -4.77 13.42 22.49
N GLY A 489 -4.20 14.03 23.54
CA GLY A 489 -4.67 13.82 24.92
C GLY A 489 -4.32 12.40 25.42
N ALA A 490 -4.63 12.12 26.68
CA ALA A 490 -4.51 10.74 27.18
C ALA A 490 -5.37 9.84 26.30
N PRO A 491 -4.84 8.70 25.82
CA PRO A 491 -5.63 7.76 25.04
C PRO A 491 -6.89 7.46 25.84
N ILE A 492 -8.05 7.52 25.18
CA ILE A 492 -9.27 6.95 25.75
C ILE A 492 -8.97 5.47 25.85
N VAL A 493 -8.42 5.05 26.96
CA VAL A 493 -8.32 3.67 27.31
C VAL A 493 -9.77 3.24 27.51
N VAL A 494 -10.40 2.75 26.45
CA VAL A 494 -11.59 1.94 26.59
C VAL A 494 -11.09 0.71 27.36
N LYS A 495 -11.13 0.80 28.69
CA LYS A 495 -11.08 -0.37 29.52
C LYS A 495 -12.29 -1.18 29.07
N ARG A 496 -12.08 -2.14 28.15
CA ARG A 496 -13.01 -3.24 28.04
C ARG A 496 -13.13 -3.73 29.48
N ALA A 497 -14.32 -3.56 30.05
CA ALA A 497 -14.61 -4.23 31.29
C ALA A 497 -14.29 -5.70 31.00
N VAL A 498 -13.19 -6.17 31.55
CA VAL A 498 -12.95 -7.62 31.64
C VAL A 498 -14.06 -8.04 32.58
N VAL A 499 -15.16 -8.51 32.00
CA VAL A 499 -16.16 -9.23 32.75
C VAL A 499 -15.39 -10.46 33.22
N GLU A 500 -14.99 -10.47 34.49
CA GLU A 500 -14.44 -11.67 35.12
C GLU A 500 -15.49 -12.75 34.94
N MET A 501 -15.19 -13.69 34.06
CA MET A 501 -16.09 -14.79 33.76
C MET A 501 -15.95 -15.78 34.87
N PRO A 502 -17.04 -16.22 35.50
CA PRO A 502 -16.95 -17.23 36.55
C PRO A 502 -16.27 -18.48 36.00
N GLU A 503 -15.21 -18.93 36.65
CA GLU A 503 -14.63 -20.24 36.36
C GLU A 503 -15.64 -21.31 36.70
N TYR A 504 -16.05 -22.08 35.72
CA TYR A 504 -16.92 -23.23 35.93
C TYR A 504 -16.07 -24.49 36.10
N ASP A 505 -16.18 -25.15 37.26
CA ASP A 505 -15.64 -26.48 37.43
C ASP A 505 -16.53 -27.48 36.66
N LEU A 506 -16.12 -27.79 35.43
CA LEU A 506 -16.84 -28.71 34.54
C LEU A 506 -16.98 -30.10 35.18
N ASN A 507 -15.97 -30.58 35.91
CA ASN A 507 -16.01 -31.90 36.57
C ASN A 507 -17.05 -31.93 37.70
N ALA A 508 -17.12 -30.85 38.49
CA ALA A 508 -18.15 -30.71 39.51
C ALA A 508 -19.57 -30.64 38.90
N LEU A 509 -19.74 -29.97 37.75
CA LEU A 509 -21.03 -29.92 37.06
C LEU A 509 -21.45 -31.28 36.49
N LEU A 510 -20.52 -32.01 35.85
CA LEU A 510 -20.77 -33.37 35.34
C LEU A 510 -21.09 -34.37 36.49
N ALA A 511 -20.42 -34.23 37.62
CA ALA A 511 -20.73 -35.03 38.80
C ALA A 511 -22.11 -34.69 39.39
N LYS A 512 -22.52 -33.42 39.36
CA LYS A 512 -23.83 -32.96 39.83
C LYS A 512 -24.98 -33.39 38.91
N TYR A 513 -24.72 -33.48 37.59
CA TYR A 513 -25.70 -33.85 36.58
C TYR A 513 -25.23 -35.05 35.74
N PRO A 514 -25.15 -36.27 36.34
CA PRO A 514 -24.53 -37.43 35.70
C PRO A 514 -25.32 -37.97 34.49
N LYS A 515 -26.57 -37.53 34.31
CA LYS A 515 -27.42 -37.91 33.16
C LYS A 515 -27.54 -36.82 32.11
N ALA A 516 -26.87 -35.68 32.30
CA ALA A 516 -26.96 -34.58 31.37
C ALA A 516 -26.16 -34.87 30.09
N THR A 517 -26.72 -34.51 28.96
CA THR A 517 -26.08 -34.57 27.65
C THR A 517 -25.35 -33.25 27.36
N PRO A 518 -24.05 -33.28 27.06
CA PRO A 518 -23.31 -32.07 26.76
C PRO A 518 -23.67 -31.51 25.36
N VAL A 519 -23.77 -30.18 25.27
CA VAL A 519 -23.75 -29.43 24.01
C VAL A 519 -22.33 -28.94 23.80
N GLN A 520 -21.75 -29.25 22.65
CA GLN A 520 -20.37 -28.89 22.31
C GLN A 520 -20.33 -27.85 21.21
N ALA A 521 -19.34 -26.96 21.27
CA ALA A 521 -19.07 -26.00 20.22
C ALA A 521 -18.66 -26.72 18.89
N PRO A 522 -19.34 -26.47 17.76
CA PRO A 522 -19.04 -27.13 16.50
C PRO A 522 -17.72 -26.64 15.88
N VAL A 523 -17.33 -25.41 16.20
CA VAL A 523 -16.14 -24.72 15.69
C VAL A 523 -15.55 -23.83 16.76
N LYS A 524 -14.32 -23.37 16.54
CA LYS A 524 -13.71 -22.30 17.35
C LYS A 524 -14.35 -20.95 17.02
N GLY A 525 -14.74 -20.18 18.03
CA GLY A 525 -15.36 -18.87 17.84
C GLY A 525 -15.94 -18.27 19.11
N GLN A 526 -16.72 -17.19 18.98
CA GLN A 526 -17.40 -16.55 20.11
C GLN A 526 -18.80 -17.12 20.33
N MET A 527 -19.13 -17.42 21.58
CA MET A 527 -20.46 -17.91 21.97
C MET A 527 -21.52 -16.82 21.84
N LEU A 528 -22.60 -17.12 21.13
CA LEU A 528 -23.79 -16.31 20.97
C LEU A 528 -25.02 -17.16 21.35
N TRP A 529 -25.50 -17.02 22.56
CA TRP A 529 -26.67 -17.78 23.01
C TRP A 529 -27.99 -17.30 22.41
N GLN A 530 -28.09 -16.01 22.18
CA GLN A 530 -29.23 -15.41 21.53
C GLN A 530 -28.77 -14.30 20.60
N VAL A 531 -29.23 -14.34 19.38
CA VAL A 531 -29.08 -13.25 18.40
C VAL A 531 -30.42 -12.51 18.41
N ASP A 532 -30.50 -11.42 19.17
CA ASP A 532 -31.66 -10.56 19.20
C ASP A 532 -31.40 -9.31 18.39
N VAL A 533 -32.26 -9.02 17.42
CA VAL A 533 -32.07 -7.88 16.51
C VAL A 533 -32.40 -6.57 17.22
N ASP A 534 -33.18 -6.63 18.29
CA ASP A 534 -33.72 -5.46 19.00
C ASP A 534 -33.34 -5.35 20.50
N GLY A 535 -32.38 -6.14 21.00
CA GLY A 535 -32.03 -6.12 22.42
C GLY A 535 -30.71 -6.79 22.76
N PRO A 536 -30.23 -6.66 24.01
CA PRO A 536 -29.00 -7.30 24.45
C PRO A 536 -29.17 -8.82 24.48
N SER A 537 -28.27 -9.54 23.81
CA SER A 537 -28.22 -11.01 23.82
C SER A 537 -28.04 -11.54 25.22
N LYS A 538 -28.86 -12.46 25.65
CA LYS A 538 -28.79 -13.11 26.96
C LYS A 538 -28.48 -14.60 26.79
N ALA A 539 -27.62 -15.13 27.66
CA ALA A 539 -27.44 -16.58 27.76
C ALA A 539 -28.76 -17.24 28.16
N PRO A 540 -29.06 -18.47 27.70
CA PRO A 540 -30.24 -19.18 28.15
C PRO A 540 -30.15 -19.37 29.66
N ALA A 541 -31.23 -19.06 30.36
CA ALA A 541 -31.33 -19.34 31.79
C ALA A 541 -31.32 -20.87 32.05
N VAL A 542 -30.73 -21.29 33.15
CA VAL A 542 -30.92 -22.65 33.64
C VAL A 542 -32.43 -22.91 33.79
N GLY A 543 -32.92 -24.01 33.24
CA GLY A 543 -34.35 -24.31 33.13
C GLY A 543 -34.98 -23.98 31.77
N THR A 544 -34.27 -23.37 30.85
CA THR A 544 -34.75 -23.16 29.49
C THR A 544 -34.94 -24.48 28.76
N LYS A 545 -36.12 -24.69 28.16
CA LYS A 545 -36.43 -25.89 27.38
C LYS A 545 -35.81 -25.79 25.99
N VAL A 546 -35.09 -26.84 25.60
CA VAL A 546 -34.47 -26.96 24.24
C VAL A 546 -34.97 -28.26 23.59
N ALA A 547 -34.92 -28.29 22.26
CA ALA A 547 -35.37 -29.44 21.47
C ALA A 547 -34.21 -29.98 20.62
N ALA A 548 -34.11 -31.29 20.50
CA ALA A 548 -33.12 -31.98 19.69
C ALA A 548 -33.12 -31.47 18.23
N GLY A 549 -31.96 -31.16 17.70
CA GLY A 549 -31.78 -30.71 16.33
C GLY A 549 -32.30 -29.30 16.02
N LYS A 550 -32.73 -28.53 17.03
CA LYS A 550 -33.07 -27.11 16.87
C LYS A 550 -31.98 -26.23 17.51
N PRO A 551 -31.59 -25.15 16.86
CA PRO A 551 -30.57 -24.27 17.40
C PRO A 551 -30.94 -23.73 18.80
N CYS A 552 -30.05 -23.90 19.75
CA CYS A 552 -30.16 -23.31 21.10
C CYS A 552 -29.18 -22.14 21.32
N GLY A 553 -28.33 -21.86 20.35
CA GLY A 553 -27.32 -20.81 20.30
C GLY A 553 -26.49 -20.95 19.08
N TYR A 554 -25.44 -20.11 18.96
CA TYR A 554 -24.55 -20.05 17.82
C TYR A 554 -23.11 -19.87 18.30
N VAL A 555 -22.16 -20.29 17.45
CA VAL A 555 -20.75 -19.92 17.58
C VAL A 555 -20.38 -19.05 16.39
N GLN A 556 -20.02 -17.80 16.65
CA GLN A 556 -19.55 -16.88 15.61
C GLN A 556 -18.10 -17.18 15.28
N ALA A 557 -17.88 -17.80 14.13
CA ALA A 557 -16.57 -17.96 13.50
C ALA A 557 -16.29 -16.78 12.54
N TRP A 558 -15.07 -16.71 12.02
CA TRP A 558 -14.68 -15.66 11.09
C TRP A 558 -15.48 -15.67 9.76
N TYR A 559 -16.01 -16.82 9.35
CA TYR A 559 -16.77 -17.01 8.10
C TYR A 559 -18.29 -16.98 8.29
N GLY A 560 -18.80 -16.87 9.51
CA GLY A 560 -20.23 -16.87 9.77
C GLY A 560 -20.60 -17.41 11.15
N MET A 561 -21.87 -17.74 11.32
CA MET A 561 -22.42 -18.33 12.55
C MET A 561 -22.72 -19.80 12.36
N GLU A 562 -22.21 -20.64 13.24
CA GLU A 562 -22.49 -22.07 13.28
C GLU A 562 -23.49 -22.37 14.39
N GLU A 563 -24.47 -23.22 14.10
CA GLU A 563 -25.56 -23.54 15.02
C GLU A 563 -25.13 -24.51 16.13
N LEU A 564 -25.54 -24.23 17.34
CA LEU A 564 -25.44 -25.17 18.48
C LEU A 564 -26.72 -26.04 18.51
N LEU A 565 -26.57 -27.28 18.12
CA LEU A 565 -27.68 -28.23 18.02
C LEU A 565 -27.63 -29.22 19.19
N PRO A 566 -28.58 -29.16 20.13
CA PRO A 566 -28.72 -30.18 21.16
C PRO A 566 -29.00 -31.56 20.55
N ALA A 567 -28.40 -32.60 21.12
CA ALA A 567 -28.64 -33.98 20.69
C ALA A 567 -29.93 -34.58 21.26
N VAL A 568 -30.50 -33.96 22.33
CA VAL A 568 -31.70 -34.45 23.05
C VAL A 568 -32.65 -33.31 23.39
N ASP A 569 -33.92 -33.62 23.53
CA ASP A 569 -34.89 -32.72 24.16
C ASP A 569 -34.61 -32.64 25.67
N GLY A 570 -34.77 -31.47 26.28
CA GLY A 570 -34.58 -31.36 27.74
C GLY A 570 -34.55 -29.92 28.23
N LEU A 571 -34.06 -29.75 29.45
CA LEU A 571 -33.87 -28.47 30.09
C LEU A 571 -32.36 -28.17 30.19
N VAL A 572 -31.97 -26.93 29.94
CA VAL A 572 -30.61 -26.47 30.22
C VAL A 572 -30.38 -26.49 31.73
N VAL A 573 -29.48 -27.34 32.22
CA VAL A 573 -29.16 -27.49 33.66
C VAL A 573 -27.89 -26.75 34.05
N ALA A 574 -27.01 -26.48 33.09
CA ALA A 574 -25.83 -25.64 33.29
C ALA A 574 -25.39 -24.99 31.97
N VAL A 575 -24.81 -23.79 32.05
CA VAL A 575 -24.13 -23.09 30.97
C VAL A 575 -22.68 -22.88 31.37
N THR A 576 -21.73 -23.41 30.59
CA THR A 576 -20.30 -23.39 30.93
C THR A 576 -19.53 -22.37 30.08
N ALA A 577 -20.15 -21.87 29.01
CA ALA A 577 -19.60 -20.82 28.15
C ALA A 577 -20.61 -19.67 28.04
N PRO A 578 -20.44 -18.57 28.80
CA PRO A 578 -21.34 -17.42 28.73
C PRO A 578 -21.23 -16.69 27.39
N GLN A 579 -22.20 -15.80 27.15
CA GLN A 579 -22.25 -14.93 25.96
C GLN A 579 -20.93 -14.20 25.73
N GLY A 580 -20.41 -14.28 24.51
CA GLY A 580 -19.15 -13.61 24.11
C GLY A 580 -17.86 -14.33 24.53
N LYS A 581 -17.92 -15.45 25.23
CA LYS A 581 -16.74 -16.26 25.52
C LYS A 581 -16.20 -16.87 24.23
N THR A 582 -14.89 -16.81 24.01
CA THR A 582 -14.23 -17.60 22.97
C THR A 582 -14.15 -19.06 23.41
N VAL A 583 -14.61 -19.97 22.56
CA VAL A 583 -14.62 -21.41 22.79
C VAL A 583 -13.80 -22.12 21.70
N GLU A 584 -13.25 -23.27 22.09
CA GLU A 584 -12.56 -24.16 21.12
C GLU A 584 -13.56 -25.19 20.55
N LYS A 585 -13.27 -25.74 19.37
CA LYS A 585 -14.07 -26.82 18.78
C LYS A 585 -14.13 -28.03 19.74
N GLY A 586 -15.33 -28.51 20.02
CA GLY A 586 -15.57 -29.61 20.95
C GLY A 586 -15.65 -29.20 22.43
N GLU A 587 -15.45 -27.95 22.76
CA GLU A 587 -15.61 -27.43 24.13
C GLU A 587 -17.08 -27.54 24.54
N ILE A 588 -17.34 -28.07 25.78
CA ILE A 588 -18.69 -28.18 26.33
C ILE A 588 -19.17 -26.79 26.74
N VAL A 589 -20.27 -26.33 26.15
CA VAL A 589 -20.83 -24.98 26.36
C VAL A 589 -22.11 -24.98 27.19
N ALA A 590 -22.82 -26.09 27.25
CA ALA A 590 -23.97 -26.29 28.10
C ALA A 590 -24.22 -27.78 28.43
N LEU A 591 -25.00 -28.04 29.42
CA LEU A 591 -25.51 -29.37 29.80
C LEU A 591 -27.03 -29.36 29.75
N ILE A 592 -27.62 -30.41 29.14
CA ILE A 592 -29.08 -30.60 28.97
C ILE A 592 -29.50 -31.91 29.65
N GLN A 593 -30.59 -31.84 30.44
CA GLN A 593 -31.17 -33.00 31.09
C GLN A 593 -32.68 -33.01 30.99
#